data_bd9fe7f1a0aa7122d4d0bbbb4bd67af9
#
_entry.id   bd9fe7f1a0aa7122d4d0bbbb4bd67af9
#
_cell.length_a   1.000
_cell.length_b   1.000
_cell.length_c   1.000
_cell.angle_alpha   90.00
_cell.angle_beta   90.00
_cell.angle_gamma   90.00
#
_symmetry.space_group_name_H-M   'P 1'
#
loop_
_entity.id
_entity.type
_entity.pdbx_description
1 polymer ?
#
loop_
_entity_poly.entity_id
_entity_poly.type
_entity_poly.pdbx_seq_one_letter_code
_entity_poly.pdbx_strand_id
1 'polypeptide(L)'
;MNKLFVLLLLLAANFAHAFNIGDAIPRFEITDQFDQVHTIKADTKNIIVAGDKDASSIIRDFLLAQDKGFLAAHQTYYVADISGMPSLISKFFALPKMRKYPFSILLLDDSNKDKFSKKEDHITVYTVNEGKISEVKYIKTATELAAVFE
;
A
#
# COMPACT_ATOMS: atom_id res chain seq x y z
N MET A 1 -29.21 15.72 47.27
CA MET A 1 -28.19 16.29 46.36
C MET A 1 -27.77 15.23 45.37
N ASN A 2 -28.35 15.23 44.22
CA ASN A 2 -28.01 14.26 43.21
C ASN A 2 -26.87 14.82 42.37
N LYS A 3 -25.66 14.31 42.60
CA LYS A 3 -24.56 14.57 41.69
C LYS A 3 -24.71 13.67 40.47
N LEU A 4 -25.25 14.24 39.41
CA LEU A 4 -25.28 13.62 38.11
C LEU A 4 -23.84 13.59 37.60
N PHE A 5 -23.17 12.44 37.72
CA PHE A 5 -21.92 12.19 37.02
C PHE A 5 -22.27 11.96 35.54
N VAL A 6 -22.19 13.01 34.77
CA VAL A 6 -22.18 12.87 33.32
C VAL A 6 -20.81 12.31 32.95
N LEU A 7 -20.77 11.00 32.77
CA LEU A 7 -19.62 10.32 32.20
C LEU A 7 -19.64 10.64 30.69
N LEU A 8 -18.93 11.68 30.30
CA LEU A 8 -18.70 12.00 28.91
C LEU A 8 -17.77 10.91 28.36
N LEU A 9 -18.35 9.84 27.81
CA LEU A 9 -17.62 8.90 26.97
C LEU A 9 -17.18 9.68 25.74
N LEU A 10 -15.95 10.17 25.79
CA LEU A 10 -15.22 10.55 24.60
C LEU A 10 -15.03 9.26 23.78
N LEU A 11 -15.98 8.98 22.90
CA LEU A 11 -15.70 8.10 21.78
C LEU A 11 -14.59 8.79 20.96
N ALA A 12 -13.35 8.41 21.21
CA ALA A 12 -12.28 8.67 20.27
C ALA A 12 -12.65 7.90 19.01
N ALA A 13 -13.33 8.57 18.10
CA ALA A 13 -13.49 8.06 16.74
C ALA A 13 -12.07 7.96 16.19
N ASN A 14 -11.51 6.76 16.14
CA ASN A 14 -10.32 6.46 15.38
C ASN A 14 -10.71 6.58 13.90
N PHE A 15 -10.67 7.81 13.40
CA PHE A 15 -10.68 8.00 11.96
C PHE A 15 -9.42 7.35 11.42
N ALA A 16 -9.58 6.31 10.60
CA ALA A 16 -8.48 5.72 9.87
C ALA A 16 -7.97 6.76 8.88
N HIS A 17 -6.92 7.47 9.28
CA HIS A 17 -6.25 8.42 8.41
C HIS A 17 -5.23 7.69 7.55
N ALA A 18 -5.18 8.04 6.26
CA ALA A 18 -4.07 7.67 5.41
C ALA A 18 -2.76 8.24 6.00
N PHE A 19 -1.66 7.55 5.76
CA PHE A 19 -0.34 8.03 6.19
C PHE A 19 -0.01 9.38 5.57
N ASN A 20 0.49 10.29 6.39
CA ASN A 20 0.91 11.63 6.00
C ASN A 20 2.43 11.79 6.16
N ILE A 21 2.98 12.83 5.51
CA ILE A 21 4.37 13.22 5.71
C ILE A 21 4.64 13.47 7.20
N GLY A 22 5.71 12.88 7.70
CA GLY A 22 6.10 12.93 9.10
C GLY A 22 5.60 11.77 9.96
N ASP A 23 4.62 11.01 9.48
CA ASP A 23 4.13 9.84 10.19
C ASP A 23 5.20 8.74 10.23
N ALA A 24 5.34 8.10 11.40
CA ALA A 24 6.07 6.85 11.49
C ALA A 24 5.28 5.77 10.76
N ILE A 25 5.97 4.91 10.01
CA ILE A 25 5.33 3.74 9.42
C ILE A 25 5.02 2.77 10.56
N PRO A 26 3.75 2.52 10.88
CA PRO A 26 3.41 1.53 11.88
C PRO A 26 3.78 0.14 11.37
N ARG A 27 4.25 -0.68 12.28
CA ARG A 27 4.41 -2.10 12.01
C ARG A 27 3.02 -2.72 11.96
N PHE A 28 2.51 -2.92 10.77
CA PHE A 28 1.29 -3.68 10.56
C PHE A 28 1.54 -4.81 9.58
N GLU A 29 0.74 -5.83 9.71
CA GLU A 29 0.81 -6.99 8.85
C GLU A 29 -0.11 -6.82 7.65
N ILE A 30 0.36 -7.24 6.49
CA ILE A 30 -0.38 -7.20 5.24
C ILE A 30 -0.06 -8.45 4.44
N THR A 31 -1.10 -9.08 3.89
CA THR A 31 -0.99 -10.35 3.18
C THR A 31 -0.77 -10.13 1.69
N ASP A 32 0.10 -10.91 1.08
CA ASP A 32 0.33 -10.88 -0.37
C ASP A 32 -0.57 -11.87 -1.14
N GLN A 33 -0.39 -11.92 -2.47
CA GLN A 33 -1.16 -12.81 -3.35
C GLN A 33 -0.89 -14.31 -3.13
N PHE A 34 0.14 -14.64 -2.37
CA PHE A 34 0.49 -16.02 -2.01
C PHE A 34 0.04 -16.40 -0.60
N ASP A 35 -0.81 -15.59 0.01
CA ASP A 35 -1.26 -15.74 1.40
C ASP A 35 -0.12 -15.63 2.44
N GLN A 36 1.00 -15.02 2.07
CA GLN A 36 2.11 -14.76 2.98
C GLN A 36 1.93 -13.41 3.67
N VAL A 37 2.19 -13.39 4.97
CA VAL A 37 2.09 -12.17 5.79
C VAL A 37 3.42 -11.44 5.77
N HIS A 38 3.37 -10.16 5.48
CA HIS A 38 4.51 -9.24 5.50
C HIS A 38 4.32 -8.17 6.56
N THR A 39 5.39 -7.84 7.25
CA THR A 39 5.45 -6.66 8.12
C THR A 39 6.29 -5.61 7.44
N ILE A 40 5.78 -4.39 7.30
CA ILE A 40 6.54 -3.27 6.73
C ILE A 40 7.72 -2.96 7.64
N LYS A 41 8.93 -3.07 7.11
CA LYS A 41 10.17 -2.90 7.87
C LYS A 41 10.54 -1.43 8.02
N ALA A 42 11.23 -1.08 9.12
CA ALA A 42 11.68 0.27 9.40
C ALA A 42 12.74 0.79 8.42
N ASP A 43 13.49 -0.10 7.76
CA ASP A 43 14.49 0.24 6.74
C ASP A 43 13.92 0.39 5.32
N THR A 44 12.60 0.34 5.18
CA THR A 44 11.90 0.57 3.92
C THR A 44 12.26 1.94 3.35
N LYS A 45 12.51 2.00 2.04
CA LYS A 45 12.79 3.24 1.33
C LYS A 45 11.60 3.78 0.57
N ASN A 46 10.83 2.91 -0.06
CA ASN A 46 9.64 3.30 -0.81
C ASN A 46 8.50 2.31 -0.60
N ILE A 47 7.29 2.84 -0.68
CA ILE A 47 6.07 2.05 -0.82
C ILE A 47 5.34 2.58 -2.05
N ILE A 48 5.14 1.74 -3.06
CA ILE A 48 4.40 2.09 -4.26
C ILE A 48 3.01 1.47 -4.20
N VAL A 49 1.99 2.29 -4.39
CA VAL A 49 0.59 1.88 -4.20
C VAL A 49 -0.20 2.08 -5.48
N ALA A 50 -0.89 1.04 -5.92
CA ALA A 50 -1.86 1.10 -7.00
C ALA A 50 -3.28 0.99 -6.45
N GLY A 51 -4.12 1.98 -6.75
CA GLY A 51 -5.53 2.00 -6.35
C GLY A 51 -6.49 1.51 -7.44
N ASP A 52 -6.00 1.31 -8.66
CA ASP A 52 -6.80 0.91 -9.80
C ASP A 52 -6.00 0.08 -10.82
N LYS A 53 -6.70 -0.35 -11.88
CA LYS A 53 -6.14 -1.21 -12.91
C LYS A 53 -5.03 -0.51 -13.73
N ASP A 54 -5.18 0.75 -14.03
CA ASP A 54 -4.23 1.48 -14.88
C ASP A 54 -2.90 1.68 -14.15
N ALA A 55 -2.95 2.11 -12.89
CA ALA A 55 -1.77 2.19 -12.04
C ALA A 55 -1.09 0.82 -11.85
N SER A 56 -1.87 -0.22 -11.59
CA SER A 56 -1.36 -1.59 -11.46
C SER A 56 -0.67 -2.09 -12.72
N SER A 57 -1.19 -1.76 -13.89
CA SER A 57 -0.61 -2.16 -15.17
C SER A 57 0.77 -1.54 -15.40
N ILE A 58 0.94 -0.28 -15.05
CA ILE A 58 2.23 0.42 -15.18
C ILE A 58 3.28 -0.22 -14.26
N ILE A 59 2.92 -0.47 -13.00
CA ILE A 59 3.83 -1.10 -12.03
C ILE A 59 4.19 -2.52 -12.47
N ARG A 60 3.20 -3.31 -12.87
CA ARG A 60 3.40 -4.68 -13.36
C ARG A 60 4.40 -4.71 -14.52
N ASP A 61 4.17 -3.92 -15.55
CA ASP A 61 5.01 -3.91 -16.75
C ASP A 61 6.43 -3.44 -16.44
N PHE A 62 6.57 -2.46 -15.56
CA PHE A 62 7.87 -2.02 -15.06
C PHE A 62 8.60 -3.14 -14.32
N LEU A 63 7.95 -3.82 -13.36
CA LEU A 63 8.57 -4.86 -12.56
C LEU A 63 8.89 -6.12 -13.34
N LEU A 64 8.09 -6.47 -14.35
CA LEU A 64 8.36 -7.61 -15.23
C LEU A 64 9.62 -7.40 -16.10
N ALA A 65 10.01 -6.16 -16.33
CA ALA A 65 11.24 -5.81 -17.05
C ALA A 65 12.49 -5.78 -16.13
N GLN A 66 12.31 -5.90 -14.83
CA GLN A 66 13.41 -5.88 -13.86
C GLN A 66 13.84 -7.30 -13.46
N ASP A 67 14.99 -7.40 -12.80
CA ASP A 67 15.45 -8.65 -12.23
C ASP A 67 14.55 -9.14 -11.10
N LYS A 68 14.48 -10.44 -10.94
CA LYS A 68 13.83 -11.06 -9.78
C LYS A 68 14.50 -10.56 -8.49
N GLY A 69 13.70 -10.08 -7.56
CA GLY A 69 14.21 -9.50 -6.31
C GLY A 69 14.47 -7.99 -6.38
N PHE A 70 14.09 -7.33 -7.46
CA PHE A 70 14.24 -5.88 -7.62
C PHE A 70 13.65 -5.08 -6.45
N LEU A 71 12.42 -5.39 -6.04
CA LEU A 71 11.77 -4.70 -4.93
C LEU A 71 12.55 -4.85 -3.62
N ALA A 72 12.98 -6.04 -3.29
CA ALA A 72 13.77 -6.31 -2.07
C ALA A 72 15.13 -5.59 -2.12
N ALA A 73 15.80 -5.62 -3.26
CA ALA A 73 17.08 -4.93 -3.46
C ALA A 73 16.96 -3.40 -3.28
N HIS A 74 15.80 -2.84 -3.58
CA HIS A 74 15.50 -1.41 -3.41
C HIS A 74 14.71 -1.09 -2.13
N GLN A 75 14.57 -2.07 -1.23
CA GLN A 75 13.83 -1.91 0.03
C GLN A 75 12.46 -1.28 -0.18
N THR A 76 11.75 -1.77 -1.19
CA THR A 76 10.46 -1.25 -1.66
C THR A 76 9.38 -2.32 -1.54
N TYR A 77 8.18 -1.89 -1.12
CA TYR A 77 6.97 -2.70 -1.16
C TYR A 77 6.05 -2.22 -2.27
N TYR A 78 5.42 -3.18 -2.95
CA TYR A 78 4.33 -2.93 -3.88
C TYR A 78 3.00 -3.30 -3.23
N VAL A 79 2.11 -2.34 -3.14
CA VAL A 79 0.79 -2.47 -2.50
C VAL A 79 -0.30 -2.23 -3.55
N ALA A 80 -1.27 -3.11 -3.65
CA ALA A 80 -2.40 -2.97 -4.56
C ALA A 80 -3.71 -3.03 -3.79
N ASP A 81 -4.61 -2.09 -4.07
CA ASP A 81 -5.95 -2.06 -3.51
C ASP A 81 -6.89 -2.91 -4.35
N ILE A 82 -7.33 -4.03 -3.78
CA ILE A 82 -8.33 -4.93 -4.38
C ILE A 82 -9.68 -4.86 -3.69
N SER A 83 -9.86 -3.93 -2.76
CA SER A 83 -11.09 -3.80 -1.96
C SER A 83 -12.34 -3.52 -2.79
N GLY A 84 -12.18 -2.84 -3.93
CA GLY A 84 -13.27 -2.54 -4.86
C GLY A 84 -13.68 -3.70 -5.75
N MET A 85 -12.94 -4.81 -5.75
CA MET A 85 -13.29 -5.99 -6.54
C MET A 85 -14.31 -6.86 -5.82
N PRO A 86 -15.35 -7.37 -6.50
CA PRO A 86 -16.20 -8.43 -5.95
C PRO A 86 -15.35 -9.63 -5.54
N SER A 87 -15.66 -10.25 -4.40
CA SER A 87 -14.86 -11.35 -3.83
C SER A 87 -14.62 -12.50 -4.79
N LEU A 88 -15.63 -12.87 -5.60
CA LEU A 88 -15.51 -13.93 -6.59
C LEU A 88 -14.53 -13.56 -7.71
N ILE A 89 -14.53 -12.30 -8.15
CA ILE A 89 -13.59 -11.81 -9.17
C ILE A 89 -12.16 -11.84 -8.62
N SER A 90 -11.94 -11.36 -7.39
CA SER A 90 -10.63 -11.42 -6.75
C SER A 90 -10.12 -12.85 -6.64
N LYS A 91 -10.93 -13.75 -6.10
CA LYS A 91 -10.54 -15.13 -5.80
C LYS A 91 -10.28 -15.97 -7.06
N PHE A 92 -11.13 -15.86 -8.10
CA PHE A 92 -11.06 -16.75 -9.26
C PHE A 92 -10.29 -16.16 -10.44
N PHE A 93 -10.11 -14.86 -10.52
CA PHE A 93 -9.47 -14.20 -11.66
C PHE A 93 -8.24 -13.39 -11.27
N ALA A 94 -8.38 -12.45 -10.36
CA ALA A 94 -7.28 -11.53 -10.03
C ALA A 94 -6.13 -12.22 -9.30
N LEU A 95 -6.40 -12.93 -8.21
CA LEU A 95 -5.36 -13.61 -7.43
C LEU A 95 -4.63 -14.69 -8.21
N PRO A 96 -5.28 -15.58 -8.98
CA PRO A 96 -4.56 -16.55 -9.80
C PRO A 96 -3.64 -15.90 -10.83
N LYS A 97 -4.03 -14.76 -11.43
CA LYS A 97 -3.19 -13.99 -12.33
C LYS A 97 -2.00 -13.37 -11.61
N MET A 98 -2.22 -12.76 -10.45
CA MET A 98 -1.17 -12.15 -9.64
C MET A 98 -0.12 -13.17 -9.16
N ARG A 99 -0.53 -14.41 -8.89
CA ARG A 99 0.38 -15.49 -8.48
C ARG A 99 1.35 -15.93 -9.57
N LYS A 100 1.15 -15.51 -10.80
CA LYS A 100 2.08 -15.76 -11.90
C LYS A 100 3.24 -14.76 -11.95
N TYR A 101 3.16 -13.67 -11.22
CA TYR A 101 4.21 -12.66 -11.19
C TYR A 101 5.32 -13.04 -10.20
N PRO A 102 6.60 -12.75 -10.54
CA PRO A 102 7.74 -13.14 -9.71
C PRO A 102 8.04 -12.16 -8.57
N PHE A 103 7.08 -11.33 -8.18
CA PHE A 103 7.20 -10.35 -7.10
C PHE A 103 5.99 -10.41 -6.18
N SER A 104 6.17 -10.02 -4.91
CA SER A 104 5.07 -9.92 -3.95
C SER A 104 4.26 -8.65 -4.15
N ILE A 105 2.94 -8.81 -4.17
CA ILE A 105 1.98 -7.71 -4.20
C ILE A 105 1.23 -7.75 -2.87
N LEU A 106 1.43 -6.76 -2.01
CA LEU A 106 0.70 -6.63 -0.75
C LEU A 106 -0.72 -6.14 -1.05
N LEU A 107 -1.71 -6.82 -0.50
CA LEU A 107 -3.10 -6.60 -0.89
C LEU A 107 -3.85 -5.79 0.18
N LEU A 108 -4.46 -4.69 -0.25
CA LEU A 108 -5.40 -3.95 0.57
C LEU A 108 -6.80 -4.50 0.39
N ASP A 109 -7.49 -4.66 1.50
CA ASP A 109 -8.90 -5.04 1.59
C ASP A 109 -9.71 -3.97 2.32
N ASP A 110 -10.95 -4.25 2.68
CA ASP A 110 -11.80 -3.30 3.40
C ASP A 110 -11.27 -2.92 4.79
N SER A 111 -10.45 -3.78 5.41
CA SER A 111 -9.92 -3.55 6.76
C SER A 111 -8.76 -2.55 6.78
N ASN A 112 -8.01 -2.41 5.69
CA ASN A 112 -6.77 -1.62 5.65
C ASN A 112 -6.65 -0.65 4.46
N LYS A 113 -7.62 -0.63 3.56
CA LYS A 113 -7.59 0.21 2.34
C LYS A 113 -7.37 1.70 2.59
N ASP A 114 -7.82 2.20 3.73
CA ASP A 114 -7.76 3.62 4.06
C ASP A 114 -6.40 4.06 4.65
N LYS A 115 -5.47 3.12 4.86
CA LYS A 115 -4.12 3.42 5.36
C LYS A 115 -3.24 4.13 4.33
N PHE A 116 -3.54 3.98 3.05
CA PHE A 116 -2.77 4.59 1.96
C PHE A 116 -3.64 5.53 1.13
N SER A 117 -3.12 6.72 0.84
CA SER A 117 -3.74 7.64 -0.10
C SER A 117 -3.66 7.09 -1.51
N LYS A 118 -4.73 7.29 -2.27
CA LYS A 118 -4.82 6.87 -3.66
C LYS A 118 -5.46 7.98 -4.49
N LYS A 119 -5.00 8.10 -5.71
CA LYS A 119 -5.57 9.01 -6.70
C LYS A 119 -5.83 8.21 -7.97
N GLU A 120 -7.00 8.39 -8.57
CA GLU A 120 -7.39 7.69 -9.79
C GLU A 120 -6.33 7.84 -10.88
N ASP A 121 -6.02 6.74 -11.57
CA ASP A 121 -5.03 6.64 -12.64
C ASP A 121 -3.59 7.04 -12.24
N HIS A 122 -3.30 7.10 -10.94
CA HIS A 122 -1.98 7.43 -10.44
C HIS A 122 -1.41 6.32 -9.58
N ILE A 123 -0.10 6.19 -9.60
CA ILE A 123 0.66 5.44 -8.60
C ILE A 123 0.96 6.39 -7.46
N THR A 124 0.65 6.01 -6.24
CA THR A 124 1.08 6.74 -5.06
C THR A 124 2.44 6.21 -4.62
N VAL A 125 3.43 7.09 -4.50
CA VAL A 125 4.76 6.75 -4.01
C VAL A 125 4.99 7.40 -2.65
N TYR A 126 5.13 6.57 -1.64
CA TYR A 126 5.57 6.99 -0.31
C TYR A 126 7.08 6.81 -0.22
N THR A 127 7.80 7.89 -0.02
CA THR A 127 9.23 7.84 0.29
C THR A 127 9.40 7.82 1.80
N VAL A 128 10.23 6.91 2.27
CA VAL A 128 10.46 6.66 3.70
C VAL A 128 11.90 6.95 4.03
N ASN A 129 12.12 7.69 5.09
CA ASN A 129 13.45 7.97 5.61
C ASN A 129 13.45 7.77 7.13
N GLU A 130 14.36 6.93 7.61
CA GLU A 130 14.49 6.61 9.04
C GLU A 130 13.16 6.18 9.69
N GLY A 131 12.37 5.37 8.98
CA GLY A 131 11.09 4.86 9.46
C GLY A 131 9.94 5.86 9.44
N LYS A 132 10.13 7.04 8.85
CA LYS A 132 9.10 8.06 8.70
C LYS A 132 8.84 8.39 7.24
N ILE A 133 7.60 8.71 6.93
CA ILE A 133 7.23 9.18 5.59
C ILE A 133 7.78 10.57 5.37
N SER A 134 8.69 10.72 4.41
CA SER A 134 9.32 11.99 4.05
C SER A 134 8.65 12.67 2.85
N GLU A 135 8.00 11.91 1.99
CA GLU A 135 7.35 12.43 0.78
C GLU A 135 6.19 11.53 0.35
N VAL A 136 5.17 12.13 -0.23
CA VAL A 136 4.07 11.44 -0.91
C VAL A 136 3.92 12.05 -2.30
N LYS A 137 4.09 11.25 -3.33
CA LYS A 137 3.95 11.66 -4.73
C LYS A 137 2.88 10.86 -5.43
N TYR A 138 2.24 11.49 -6.42
CA TYR A 138 1.35 10.82 -7.37
C TYR A 138 1.96 10.90 -8.75
N ILE A 139 2.24 9.75 -9.35
CA ILE A 139 2.88 9.64 -10.66
C ILE A 139 2.01 8.83 -11.63
N LYS A 140 2.17 9.06 -12.94
CA LYS A 140 1.33 8.43 -13.98
C LYS A 140 2.10 7.62 -15.00
N THR A 141 3.43 7.73 -15.06
CA THR A 141 4.21 7.16 -16.16
C THR A 141 5.26 6.18 -15.68
N ALA A 142 5.63 5.25 -16.55
CA ALA A 142 6.74 4.32 -16.30
C ALA A 142 8.07 5.06 -16.12
N THR A 143 8.29 6.17 -16.82
CA THR A 143 9.48 7.01 -16.68
C THR A 143 9.58 7.63 -15.28
N GLU A 144 8.47 8.16 -14.78
CA GLU A 144 8.41 8.69 -13.42
C GLU A 144 8.62 7.58 -12.37
N LEU A 145 8.08 6.39 -12.62
CA LEU A 145 8.29 5.24 -11.74
C LEU A 145 9.76 4.80 -11.72
N ALA A 146 10.42 4.73 -12.87
CA ALA A 146 11.84 4.41 -12.96
C ALA A 146 12.70 5.40 -12.15
N ALA A 147 12.37 6.69 -12.19
CA ALA A 147 13.08 7.74 -11.46
C ALA A 147 13.02 7.57 -9.93
N VAL A 148 12.04 6.86 -9.40
CA VAL A 148 11.95 6.56 -7.96
C VAL A 148 13.15 5.73 -7.47
N PHE A 149 13.73 4.92 -8.36
CA PHE A 149 14.80 3.96 -8.03
C PHE A 149 16.20 4.43 -8.47
N GLU A 150 16.33 5.64 -8.95
CA GLU A 150 17.61 6.25 -9.34
C GLU A 150 18.39 6.83 -8.15
#